data_0afef960240d2c5d0ca6b9b2dd49b888
#
_entry.id   0afef960240d2c5d0ca6b9b2dd49b888
#
_cell.length_a   1.000
_cell.length_b   1.000
_cell.length_c   1.000
_cell.angle_alpha   90.00
_cell.angle_beta   90.00
_cell.angle_gamma   90.00
#
_symmetry.space_group_name_H-M   'P 1'
#
loop_
_entity.id
_entity.type
_entity.pdbx_description
1 polymer ?
#
loop_
_entity_poly.entity_id
_entity_poly.type
_entity_poly.pdbx_seq_one_letter_code
_entity_poly.pdbx_strand_id
1 'polypeptide(L)'
;MTEQQRTYPQGVPSWVDIEQADVEAATAFYGAVLGWTFHDAAPSGAPSRYVIAQLDGRDAAGIGGGDTQDPAWKTYVAVEDLDGDLDRVAAAGGIVTTGPTVAGEGGTWAELIDPSGARLRLWKAKRRLGAQIVNVPGAWNFSDLHAADPATEFYVSVFGWEFSDAGFATMIRVPGYGDHLAATTEPDIRERQASVSVPPGFEDAIGWVGPAEDGEPPHWHVTFAVADRDETAALAAQHGGEVLAAEDGEWARTATIRDPQGAVFTASQFTPPE
;
A
#
# COMPACT_ATOMS: atom_id res chain seq x y z
N MET A 1 -16.07 4.65 -24.08
CA MET A 1 -14.65 4.27 -24.03
C MET A 1 -14.56 3.25 -22.91
N THR A 2 -14.07 2.04 -23.15
CA THR A 2 -13.78 1.09 -22.07
C THR A 2 -12.67 1.70 -21.22
N GLU A 3 -12.94 1.89 -19.94
CA GLU A 3 -11.92 2.33 -18.97
C GLU A 3 -10.77 1.32 -19.00
N GLN A 4 -9.54 1.80 -19.20
CA GLN A 4 -8.38 0.92 -19.30
C GLN A 4 -8.05 0.41 -17.89
N GLN A 5 -7.95 -0.91 -17.74
CA GLN A 5 -7.63 -1.53 -16.47
C GLN A 5 -6.20 -1.13 -16.04
N ARG A 6 -6.04 -0.70 -14.77
CA ARG A 6 -4.73 -0.40 -14.20
C ARG A 6 -3.86 -1.66 -14.16
N THR A 7 -2.62 -1.51 -14.59
CA THR A 7 -1.59 -2.56 -14.57
C THR A 7 -0.37 -2.08 -13.80
N TYR A 8 0.40 -3.02 -13.30
CA TYR A 8 1.53 -2.75 -12.42
C TYR A 8 2.78 -3.44 -12.98
N PRO A 9 3.77 -2.67 -13.48
CA PRO A 9 5.05 -3.21 -13.92
C PRO A 9 5.82 -3.90 -12.78
N GLN A 10 6.85 -4.66 -13.16
CA GLN A 10 7.82 -5.24 -12.23
C GLN A 10 8.32 -4.20 -11.23
N GLY A 11 8.30 -4.53 -9.94
CA GLY A 11 8.81 -3.68 -8.87
C GLY A 11 7.84 -2.61 -8.37
N VAL A 12 6.66 -2.45 -8.98
CA VAL A 12 5.68 -1.44 -8.52
C VAL A 12 4.78 -2.03 -7.44
N PRO A 13 4.57 -1.35 -6.31
CA PRO A 13 3.53 -1.71 -5.34
C PRO A 13 2.16 -1.76 -6.01
N SER A 14 1.45 -2.89 -5.84
CA SER A 14 0.25 -3.18 -6.62
C SER A 14 -0.99 -3.47 -5.80
N TRP A 15 -0.83 -3.82 -4.54
CA TRP A 15 -1.94 -4.21 -3.67
C TRP A 15 -1.61 -3.97 -2.21
N VAL A 16 -2.65 -3.74 -1.42
CA VAL A 16 -2.56 -3.77 0.04
C VAL A 16 -3.67 -4.66 0.60
N ASP A 17 -3.35 -5.42 1.63
CA ASP A 17 -4.34 -6.15 2.41
C ASP A 17 -4.00 -6.19 3.89
N ILE A 18 -4.97 -6.65 4.67
CA ILE A 18 -4.81 -6.85 6.10
C ILE A 18 -5.44 -8.18 6.51
N GLU A 19 -4.83 -8.85 7.49
CA GLU A 19 -5.41 -10.00 8.15
C GLU A 19 -6.00 -9.58 9.50
N GLN A 20 -7.26 -9.95 9.74
CA GLN A 20 -8.02 -9.56 10.92
C GLN A 20 -8.69 -10.79 11.54
N ALA A 21 -8.76 -10.86 12.87
CA ALA A 21 -9.42 -11.95 13.56
C ALA A 21 -10.94 -11.99 13.29
N ASP A 22 -11.56 -10.80 13.20
CA ASP A 22 -12.97 -10.62 12.88
C ASP A 22 -13.13 -9.79 11.59
N VAL A 23 -13.32 -10.50 10.47
CA VAL A 23 -13.50 -9.87 9.15
C VAL A 23 -14.80 -9.06 9.08
N GLU A 24 -15.86 -9.46 9.81
CA GLU A 24 -17.13 -8.75 9.80
C GLU A 24 -17.01 -7.40 10.53
N ALA A 25 -16.37 -7.38 11.69
CA ALA A 25 -16.05 -6.15 12.39
C ALA A 25 -15.13 -5.25 11.56
N ALA A 26 -14.11 -5.80 10.89
CA ALA A 26 -13.22 -5.05 10.01
C ALA A 26 -13.98 -4.42 8.83
N THR A 27 -14.85 -5.19 8.16
CA THR A 27 -15.65 -4.65 7.04
C THR A 27 -16.61 -3.56 7.49
N ALA A 28 -17.20 -3.67 8.69
CA ALA A 28 -18.03 -2.62 9.26
C ALA A 28 -17.25 -1.33 9.53
N PHE A 29 -16.04 -1.45 10.10
CA PHE A 29 -15.15 -0.32 10.38
C PHE A 29 -14.69 0.37 9.09
N TYR A 30 -14.01 -0.35 8.21
CA TYR A 30 -13.45 0.25 6.98
C TYR A 30 -14.54 0.71 6.01
N GLY A 31 -15.69 0.04 5.98
CA GLY A 31 -16.86 0.49 5.22
C GLY A 31 -17.38 1.86 5.69
N ALA A 32 -17.41 2.09 6.99
CA ALA A 32 -17.82 3.39 7.56
C ALA A 32 -16.76 4.48 7.36
N VAL A 33 -15.47 4.14 7.55
CA VAL A 33 -14.36 5.11 7.56
C VAL A 33 -13.89 5.49 6.15
N LEU A 34 -13.83 4.52 5.24
CA LEU A 34 -13.29 4.72 3.87
C LEU A 34 -14.36 4.61 2.77
N GLY A 35 -15.63 4.35 3.14
CA GLY A 35 -16.72 4.26 2.18
C GLY A 35 -16.73 2.97 1.35
N TRP A 36 -16.08 1.91 1.82
CA TRP A 36 -15.95 0.67 1.07
C TRP A 36 -17.19 -0.20 1.10
N THR A 37 -17.41 -0.89 -0.01
CA THR A 37 -18.28 -2.07 -0.11
C THR A 37 -17.43 -3.32 -0.24
N PHE A 38 -17.99 -4.51 0.02
CA PHE A 38 -17.20 -5.74 0.07
C PHE A 38 -17.86 -6.87 -0.69
N HIS A 39 -17.03 -7.71 -1.33
CA HIS A 39 -17.49 -8.98 -1.87
C HIS A 39 -16.55 -10.11 -1.46
N ASP A 40 -17.10 -11.29 -1.25
CA ASP A 40 -16.34 -12.47 -0.88
C ASP A 40 -15.50 -12.94 -2.07
N ALA A 41 -14.21 -13.16 -1.85
CA ALA A 41 -13.25 -13.59 -2.86
C ALA A 41 -12.54 -14.90 -2.48
N ALA A 42 -12.83 -15.46 -1.29
CA ALA A 42 -12.29 -16.74 -0.90
C ALA A 42 -12.89 -17.86 -1.76
N PRO A 43 -12.08 -18.83 -2.24
CA PRO A 43 -12.59 -20.03 -2.87
C PRO A 43 -13.55 -20.78 -1.94
N SER A 44 -14.57 -21.43 -2.52
CA SER A 44 -15.46 -22.29 -1.73
C SER A 44 -14.67 -23.35 -0.97
N GLY A 45 -14.84 -23.39 0.36
CA GLY A 45 -14.12 -24.31 1.25
C GLY A 45 -12.72 -23.84 1.67
N ALA A 46 -12.37 -22.57 1.39
CA ALA A 46 -11.15 -21.99 1.95
C ALA A 46 -11.16 -22.01 3.47
N PRO A 47 -9.99 -22.19 4.12
CA PRO A 47 -9.89 -22.26 5.58
C PRO A 47 -10.19 -20.94 6.28
N SER A 48 -10.06 -19.82 5.57
CA SER A 48 -10.32 -18.49 6.07
C SER A 48 -11.10 -17.65 5.04
N ARG A 49 -11.86 -16.70 5.53
CA ARG A 49 -12.57 -15.72 4.70
C ARG A 49 -11.57 -14.72 4.12
N TYR A 50 -11.78 -14.32 2.87
CA TYR A 50 -11.08 -13.21 2.26
C TYR A 50 -12.07 -12.38 1.45
N VAL A 51 -12.17 -11.11 1.77
CA VAL A 51 -13.05 -10.18 1.06
C VAL A 51 -12.23 -9.11 0.34
N ILE A 52 -12.73 -8.71 -0.83
CA ILE A 52 -12.20 -7.57 -1.56
C ILE A 52 -13.03 -6.35 -1.20
N ALA A 53 -12.35 -5.32 -0.74
CA ALA A 53 -12.90 -3.99 -0.55
C ALA A 53 -12.98 -3.27 -1.91
N GLN A 54 -14.12 -2.67 -2.18
CA GLN A 54 -14.36 -1.92 -3.41
C GLN A 54 -14.80 -0.49 -3.10
N LEU A 55 -14.26 0.45 -3.86
CA LEU A 55 -14.68 1.83 -3.92
C LEU A 55 -15.23 2.10 -5.33
N ASP A 56 -16.48 2.55 -5.43
CA ASP A 56 -17.18 2.74 -6.71
C ASP A 56 -17.15 1.50 -7.63
N GLY A 57 -17.27 0.31 -7.04
CA GLY A 57 -17.25 -0.97 -7.74
C GLY A 57 -15.87 -1.40 -8.29
N ARG A 58 -14.78 -0.68 -7.92
CA ARG A 58 -13.41 -1.00 -8.28
C ARG A 58 -12.63 -1.54 -7.08
N ASP A 59 -11.82 -2.57 -7.28
CA ASP A 59 -11.04 -3.22 -6.23
C ASP A 59 -10.01 -2.22 -5.65
N ALA A 60 -10.07 -1.98 -4.33
CA ALA A 60 -9.22 -1.02 -3.63
C ALA A 60 -8.22 -1.67 -2.67
N ALA A 61 -8.65 -2.70 -1.92
CA ALA A 61 -7.84 -3.39 -0.92
C ALA A 61 -8.42 -4.78 -0.59
N GLY A 62 -7.70 -5.57 0.24
CA GLY A 62 -8.18 -6.85 0.75
C GLY A 62 -8.29 -6.90 2.27
N ILE A 63 -9.24 -7.71 2.77
CA ILE A 63 -9.32 -8.07 4.19
C ILE A 63 -9.44 -9.58 4.29
N GLY A 64 -8.43 -10.22 4.88
CA GLY A 64 -8.38 -11.65 5.14
C GLY A 64 -8.72 -11.98 6.57
N GLY A 65 -9.33 -13.16 6.80
CA GLY A 65 -9.50 -13.74 8.12
C GLY A 65 -8.24 -14.47 8.55
N GLY A 66 -7.72 -14.17 9.73
CA GLY A 66 -6.55 -14.85 10.30
C GLY A 66 -6.43 -14.56 11.78
N ASP A 67 -5.94 -15.54 12.52
CA ASP A 67 -5.57 -15.35 13.93
C ASP A 67 -4.16 -14.70 13.95
N THR A 68 -4.13 -13.38 13.84
CA THR A 68 -2.89 -12.61 13.89
C THR A 68 -2.76 -11.90 15.24
N GLN A 69 -1.58 -12.03 15.86
CA GLN A 69 -1.24 -11.35 17.11
C GLN A 69 -0.74 -9.91 16.84
N ASP A 70 -0.40 -9.63 15.60
CA ASP A 70 0.14 -8.34 15.16
C ASP A 70 -0.55 -7.96 13.84
N PRO A 71 -1.78 -7.43 13.89
CA PRO A 71 -2.49 -7.00 12.71
C PRO A 71 -1.79 -5.78 12.09
N ALA A 72 -1.34 -5.95 10.86
CA ALA A 72 -0.70 -4.88 10.10
C ALA A 72 -1.15 -4.93 8.65
N TRP A 73 -1.30 -3.77 8.05
CA TRP A 73 -1.45 -3.66 6.60
C TRP A 73 -0.19 -4.16 5.89
N LYS A 74 -0.37 -4.94 4.85
CA LYS A 74 0.71 -5.54 4.07
C LYS A 74 0.71 -4.94 2.67
N THR A 75 1.88 -4.56 2.20
CA THR A 75 2.10 -4.06 0.85
C THR A 75 2.63 -5.16 -0.04
N TYR A 76 2.09 -5.26 -1.25
CA TYR A 76 2.50 -6.21 -2.26
C TYR A 76 3.16 -5.51 -3.43
N VAL A 77 4.31 -6.00 -3.84
CA VAL A 77 5.04 -5.55 -5.03
C VAL A 77 4.77 -6.50 -6.18
N ALA A 78 4.41 -5.95 -7.34
CA ALA A 78 4.19 -6.72 -8.55
C ALA A 78 5.50 -7.32 -9.06
N VAL A 79 5.47 -8.61 -9.40
CA VAL A 79 6.61 -9.34 -9.95
C VAL A 79 6.18 -10.22 -11.12
N GLU A 80 7.03 -10.34 -12.14
CA GLU A 80 6.80 -11.21 -13.30
C GLU A 80 7.38 -12.61 -13.09
N ASP A 81 8.54 -12.70 -12.44
CA ASP A 81 9.25 -13.94 -12.15
C ASP A 81 9.44 -14.11 -10.64
N LEU A 82 8.42 -14.66 -9.97
CA LEU A 82 8.41 -14.81 -8.51
C LEU A 82 9.59 -15.63 -7.99
N ASP A 83 9.94 -16.74 -8.65
CA ASP A 83 11.01 -17.61 -8.18
C ASP A 83 12.38 -16.91 -8.33
N GLY A 84 12.63 -16.26 -9.46
CA GLY A 84 13.84 -15.48 -9.69
C GLY A 84 13.95 -14.25 -8.77
N ASP A 85 12.82 -13.63 -8.41
CA ASP A 85 12.81 -12.53 -7.44
C ASP A 85 13.12 -13.03 -6.02
N LEU A 86 12.61 -14.20 -5.62
CA LEU A 86 12.96 -14.80 -4.32
C LEU A 86 14.45 -15.17 -4.23
N ASP A 87 15.07 -15.63 -5.32
CA ASP A 87 16.51 -15.86 -5.38
C ASP A 87 17.28 -14.53 -5.20
N ARG A 88 16.83 -13.43 -5.84
CA ARG A 88 17.41 -12.09 -5.66
C ARG A 88 17.26 -11.57 -4.22
N VAL A 89 16.08 -11.77 -3.62
CA VAL A 89 15.81 -11.45 -2.20
C VAL A 89 16.84 -12.13 -1.30
N ALA A 90 17.02 -13.44 -1.44
CA ALA A 90 17.98 -14.20 -0.63
C ALA A 90 19.43 -13.75 -0.88
N ALA A 91 19.81 -13.49 -2.14
CA ALA A 91 21.16 -13.02 -2.50
C ALA A 91 21.46 -11.62 -1.95
N ALA A 92 20.44 -10.76 -1.80
CA ALA A 92 20.55 -9.40 -1.26
C ALA A 92 20.41 -9.34 0.28
N GLY A 93 20.33 -10.50 0.97
CA GLY A 93 20.29 -10.59 2.43
C GLY A 93 18.90 -10.53 3.04
N GLY A 94 17.84 -10.55 2.25
CA GLY A 94 16.47 -10.70 2.72
C GLY A 94 16.13 -12.13 3.13
N ILE A 95 15.06 -12.30 3.87
CA ILE A 95 14.59 -13.60 4.37
C ILE A 95 13.21 -13.88 3.80
N VAL A 96 13.05 -14.98 3.07
CA VAL A 96 11.74 -15.46 2.62
C VAL A 96 11.05 -16.15 3.79
N THR A 97 9.96 -15.58 4.29
CA THR A 97 9.19 -16.12 5.43
C THR A 97 8.05 -17.02 4.99
N THR A 98 7.48 -16.74 3.80
CA THR A 98 6.46 -17.59 3.17
C THR A 98 6.80 -17.75 1.71
N GLY A 99 7.01 -18.97 1.25
CA GLY A 99 7.27 -19.31 -0.16
C GLY A 99 6.03 -19.14 -1.04
N PRO A 100 6.14 -19.44 -2.35
CA PRO A 100 5.07 -19.24 -3.30
C PRO A 100 3.77 -19.89 -2.87
N THR A 101 2.75 -19.08 -2.65
CA THR A 101 1.42 -19.49 -2.19
C THR A 101 0.38 -19.07 -3.21
N VAL A 102 -0.39 -20.05 -3.71
CA VAL A 102 -1.41 -19.81 -4.75
C VAL A 102 -2.66 -19.18 -4.13
N ALA A 103 -3.05 -18.00 -4.61
CA ALA A 103 -4.30 -17.31 -4.29
C ALA A 103 -5.36 -17.56 -5.39
N GLY A 104 -5.68 -18.83 -5.63
CA GLY A 104 -6.64 -19.27 -6.65
C GLY A 104 -6.28 -18.75 -8.05
N GLU A 105 -7.29 -18.23 -8.75
CA GLU A 105 -7.13 -17.63 -10.08
C GLU A 105 -6.58 -16.18 -10.02
N GLY A 106 -6.48 -15.58 -8.83
CA GLY A 106 -5.98 -14.22 -8.67
C GLY A 106 -4.50 -14.09 -9.02
N GLY A 107 -3.67 -14.97 -8.47
CA GLY A 107 -2.23 -14.95 -8.65
C GLY A 107 -1.50 -15.86 -7.66
N THR A 108 -0.22 -15.59 -7.46
CA THR A 108 0.65 -16.27 -6.49
C THR A 108 1.43 -15.21 -5.71
N TRP A 109 1.56 -15.39 -4.42
CA TRP A 109 2.29 -14.46 -3.56
C TRP A 109 3.36 -15.18 -2.74
N ALA A 110 4.32 -14.40 -2.26
CA ALA A 110 5.30 -14.81 -1.26
C ALA A 110 5.53 -13.66 -0.28
N GLU A 111 6.01 -13.97 0.94
CA GLU A 111 6.35 -12.95 1.94
C GLU A 111 7.83 -12.98 2.26
N LEU A 112 8.40 -11.81 2.44
CA LEU A 112 9.79 -11.62 2.79
C LEU A 112 9.94 -10.61 3.95
N ILE A 113 11.11 -10.65 4.58
CA ILE A 113 11.63 -9.62 5.47
C ILE A 113 12.91 -9.08 4.82
N ASP A 114 13.00 -7.75 4.70
CA ASP A 114 14.21 -7.09 4.23
C ASP A 114 15.34 -7.10 5.30
N PRO A 115 16.57 -6.70 4.99
CA PRO A 115 17.66 -6.69 5.96
C PRO A 115 17.46 -5.73 7.15
N SER A 116 16.57 -4.75 7.05
CA SER A 116 16.21 -3.87 8.17
C SER A 116 15.20 -4.50 9.13
N GLY A 117 14.43 -5.47 8.67
CA GLY A 117 13.37 -6.15 9.40
C GLY A 117 11.95 -5.85 8.88
N ALA A 118 11.79 -4.99 7.87
CA ALA A 118 10.50 -4.66 7.32
C ALA A 118 9.93 -5.81 6.46
N ARG A 119 8.63 -6.12 6.66
CA ARG A 119 7.91 -7.15 5.91
C ARG A 119 7.32 -6.62 4.63
N LEU A 120 7.41 -7.40 3.56
CA LEU A 120 6.87 -7.07 2.25
C LEU A 120 6.35 -8.35 1.59
N ARG A 121 5.34 -8.22 0.73
CA ARG A 121 4.84 -9.32 -0.09
C ARG A 121 5.14 -9.10 -1.57
N LEU A 122 5.42 -10.17 -2.28
CA LEU A 122 5.53 -10.21 -3.74
C LEU A 122 4.24 -10.76 -4.32
N TRP A 123 3.80 -10.21 -5.45
CA TRP A 123 2.59 -10.63 -6.14
C TRP A 123 2.85 -10.91 -7.61
N LYS A 124 2.77 -12.18 -7.99
CA LYS A 124 2.74 -12.62 -9.39
C LYS A 124 1.29 -12.74 -9.84
N ALA A 125 0.82 -11.73 -10.54
CA ALA A 125 -0.56 -11.64 -10.98
C ALA A 125 -0.93 -12.70 -12.03
N LYS A 126 -2.18 -13.18 -11.96
CA LYS A 126 -2.88 -13.87 -13.05
C LYS A 126 -4.08 -13.02 -13.49
N ARG A 127 -5.26 -13.24 -12.88
CA ARG A 127 -6.46 -12.46 -13.19
C ARG A 127 -6.57 -11.17 -12.38
N ARG A 128 -5.98 -11.13 -11.18
CA ARG A 128 -6.02 -9.96 -10.32
C ARG A 128 -4.71 -9.20 -10.42
N LEU A 129 -4.73 -8.12 -11.18
CA LEU A 129 -3.51 -7.34 -11.48
C LEU A 129 -3.06 -6.47 -10.30
N GLY A 130 -3.96 -6.13 -9.39
CA GLY A 130 -3.72 -5.25 -8.26
C GLY A 130 -4.92 -4.34 -8.01
N ALA A 131 -4.73 -3.25 -7.28
CA ALA A 131 -5.75 -2.24 -7.02
C ALA A 131 -6.22 -1.58 -8.32
N GLN A 132 -7.53 -1.49 -8.50
CA GLN A 132 -8.14 -0.86 -9.67
C GLN A 132 -8.34 0.64 -9.47
N ILE A 133 -8.34 1.06 -8.21
CA ILE A 133 -8.49 2.46 -7.80
C ILE A 133 -7.47 2.81 -6.73
N VAL A 134 -6.75 3.90 -6.95
CA VAL A 134 -5.71 4.44 -6.06
C VAL A 134 -5.70 5.96 -6.13
N ASN A 135 -5.10 6.63 -5.16
CA ASN A 135 -4.85 8.08 -5.15
C ASN A 135 -6.10 8.96 -5.23
N VAL A 136 -7.26 8.44 -4.82
CA VAL A 136 -8.50 9.20 -4.68
C VAL A 136 -9.05 9.00 -3.26
N PRO A 137 -9.90 9.90 -2.75
CA PRO A 137 -10.48 9.75 -1.42
C PRO A 137 -11.14 8.38 -1.22
N GLY A 138 -10.78 7.69 -0.12
CA GLY A 138 -11.19 6.33 0.21
C GLY A 138 -10.30 5.23 -0.39
N ALA A 139 -9.28 5.56 -1.21
CA ALA A 139 -8.39 4.57 -1.81
C ALA A 139 -6.97 4.66 -1.24
N TRP A 140 -6.22 3.57 -1.43
CA TRP A 140 -4.80 3.52 -1.13
C TRP A 140 -4.03 4.60 -1.90
N ASN A 141 -3.14 5.29 -1.19
CA ASN A 141 -2.31 6.37 -1.75
C ASN A 141 -0.86 5.90 -1.86
N PHE A 142 -0.20 5.69 -0.72
CA PHE A 142 1.18 5.23 -0.64
C PHE A 142 1.35 4.14 0.42
N SER A 143 2.46 3.40 0.28
CA SER A 143 3.06 2.65 1.38
C SER A 143 4.44 3.22 1.60
N ASP A 144 4.73 3.65 2.82
CA ASP A 144 5.99 4.30 3.19
C ASP A 144 6.83 3.36 4.04
N LEU A 145 8.15 3.33 3.78
CA LEU A 145 9.08 2.53 4.56
C LEU A 145 9.49 3.31 5.82
N HIS A 146 8.99 2.92 6.97
CA HIS A 146 9.41 3.45 8.26
C HIS A 146 10.60 2.64 8.76
N ALA A 147 11.79 3.20 8.72
CA ALA A 147 13.03 2.57 9.19
C ALA A 147 14.09 3.62 9.51
N ALA A 148 14.76 3.48 10.66
CA ALA A 148 15.88 4.36 11.02
C ALA A 148 17.10 4.14 10.11
N ASP A 149 17.30 2.92 9.63
CA ASP A 149 18.32 2.53 8.65
C ASP A 149 17.66 1.67 7.56
N PRO A 150 17.05 2.29 6.55
CA PRO A 150 16.36 1.59 5.50
C PRO A 150 17.36 0.79 4.65
N ALA A 151 17.04 -0.44 4.34
CA ALA A 151 17.88 -1.33 3.53
C ALA A 151 17.86 -0.95 2.05
N THR A 152 18.26 0.28 1.68
CA THR A 152 18.11 0.83 0.32
C THR A 152 18.82 -0.02 -0.74
N GLU A 153 20.04 -0.52 -0.45
CA GLU A 153 20.80 -1.39 -1.38
C GLU A 153 20.04 -2.69 -1.69
N PHE A 154 19.30 -3.22 -0.74
CA PHE A 154 18.43 -4.38 -0.96
C PHE A 154 17.36 -4.08 -2.02
N TYR A 155 16.62 -3.00 -1.86
CA TYR A 155 15.56 -2.62 -2.78
C TYR A 155 16.07 -2.25 -4.17
N VAL A 156 17.23 -1.59 -4.25
CA VAL A 156 17.93 -1.33 -5.53
C VAL A 156 18.29 -2.65 -6.23
N SER A 157 18.86 -3.62 -5.49
CA SER A 157 19.29 -4.90 -6.05
C SER A 157 18.13 -5.80 -6.48
N VAL A 158 17.05 -5.82 -5.69
CA VAL A 158 15.91 -6.73 -5.92
C VAL A 158 14.93 -6.18 -6.95
N PHE A 159 14.58 -4.89 -6.84
CA PHE A 159 13.49 -4.28 -7.61
C PHE A 159 13.96 -3.20 -8.59
N GLY A 160 15.22 -2.78 -8.54
CA GLY A 160 15.72 -1.65 -9.33
C GLY A 160 15.18 -0.29 -8.86
N TRP A 161 14.76 -0.19 -7.60
CA TRP A 161 14.25 1.08 -7.06
C TRP A 161 15.34 2.14 -6.97
N GLU A 162 14.93 3.38 -7.10
CA GLU A 162 15.79 4.54 -6.86
C GLU A 162 15.31 5.32 -5.65
N PHE A 163 16.29 5.82 -4.87
CA PHE A 163 16.05 6.64 -3.70
C PHE A 163 16.61 8.04 -3.95
N SER A 164 15.79 9.07 -3.79
CA SER A 164 16.20 10.46 -4.05
C SER A 164 15.74 11.38 -2.93
N ASP A 165 16.62 12.29 -2.53
CA ASP A 165 16.31 13.32 -1.55
C ASP A 165 15.35 14.34 -2.19
N ALA A 166 14.16 14.50 -1.61
CA ALA A 166 13.17 15.49 -1.99
C ALA A 166 13.23 16.76 -1.10
N GLY A 167 14.23 16.84 -0.20
CA GLY A 167 14.45 17.96 0.72
C GLY A 167 13.70 17.82 2.04
N PHE A 168 12.54 17.20 2.06
CA PHE A 168 11.74 16.94 3.27
C PHE A 168 11.67 15.43 3.63
N ALA A 169 11.87 14.55 2.65
CA ALA A 169 11.90 13.10 2.82
C ALA A 169 12.68 12.44 1.67
N THR A 170 13.04 11.17 1.84
CA THR A 170 13.60 10.37 0.76
C THR A 170 12.47 9.72 -0.05
N MET A 171 12.39 10.07 -1.33
CA MET A 171 11.40 9.53 -2.27
C MET A 171 11.87 8.19 -2.82
N ILE A 172 10.98 7.21 -2.87
CA ILE A 172 11.19 5.90 -3.49
C ILE A 172 10.53 5.92 -4.87
N ARG A 173 11.29 5.56 -5.91
CA ARG A 173 10.83 5.59 -7.30
C ARG A 173 11.08 4.27 -8.02
N VAL A 174 10.21 3.97 -8.98
CA VAL A 174 10.46 2.94 -10.00
C VAL A 174 10.68 3.64 -11.34
N PRO A 175 11.91 3.63 -11.88
CA PRO A 175 12.21 4.33 -13.13
C PRO A 175 11.29 3.92 -14.29
N GLY A 176 10.67 4.89 -14.94
CA GLY A 176 9.76 4.68 -16.06
C GLY A 176 8.31 4.37 -15.67
N TYR A 177 7.97 4.37 -14.38
CA TYR A 177 6.58 4.13 -13.95
C TYR A 177 5.65 5.26 -14.42
N GLY A 178 6.10 6.51 -14.41
CA GLY A 178 5.36 7.65 -14.96
C GLY A 178 5.09 7.53 -16.46
N ASP A 179 6.03 6.97 -17.25
CA ASP A 179 5.81 6.67 -18.67
C ASP A 179 4.73 5.59 -18.84
N HIS A 180 4.77 4.56 -18.01
CA HIS A 180 3.73 3.53 -18.00
C HIS A 180 2.35 4.11 -17.66
N LEU A 181 2.26 4.94 -16.63
CA LEU A 181 1.01 5.61 -16.22
C LEU A 181 0.47 6.52 -17.35
N ALA A 182 1.33 7.32 -17.96
CA ALA A 182 0.98 8.20 -19.07
C ALA A 182 0.49 7.42 -20.31
N ALA A 183 1.06 6.25 -20.57
CA ALA A 183 0.66 5.40 -21.68
C ALA A 183 -0.63 4.59 -21.39
N THR A 184 -1.06 4.49 -20.14
CA THR A 184 -2.18 3.61 -19.73
C THR A 184 -3.31 4.39 -19.08
N THR A 185 -3.25 4.61 -17.78
CA THR A 185 -4.40 5.08 -16.98
C THR A 185 -4.38 6.58 -16.67
N GLU A 186 -3.24 7.25 -16.80
CA GLU A 186 -3.05 8.65 -16.39
C GLU A 186 -2.29 9.47 -17.45
N PRO A 187 -2.88 9.66 -18.65
CA PRO A 187 -2.19 10.31 -19.77
C PRO A 187 -1.78 11.77 -19.48
N ASP A 188 -2.42 12.41 -18.52
CA ASP A 188 -2.19 13.80 -18.09
C ASP A 188 -1.32 13.92 -16.82
N ILE A 189 -0.71 12.84 -16.35
CA ILE A 189 0.02 12.80 -15.07
C ILE A 189 1.05 13.93 -14.96
N ARG A 190 1.85 14.15 -16.00
CA ARG A 190 2.89 15.19 -16.00
C ARG A 190 2.32 16.60 -16.02
N GLU A 191 1.21 16.81 -16.74
CA GLU A 191 0.53 18.12 -16.78
C GLU A 191 -0.07 18.46 -15.41
N ARG A 192 -0.73 17.49 -14.76
CA ARG A 192 -1.27 17.65 -13.40
C ARG A 192 -0.16 17.93 -12.39
N GLN A 193 0.95 17.20 -12.46
CA GLN A 193 2.08 17.40 -11.55
C GLN A 193 2.82 18.70 -11.80
N ALA A 194 2.90 19.16 -13.03
CA ALA A 194 3.49 20.46 -13.36
C ALA A 194 2.69 21.66 -12.82
N SER A 195 1.40 21.47 -12.51
CA SER A 195 0.54 22.49 -11.91
C SER A 195 0.77 22.68 -10.41
N VAL A 196 1.51 21.78 -9.78
CA VAL A 196 1.89 21.82 -8.36
C VAL A 196 3.41 21.64 -8.24
N SER A 197 4.02 22.19 -7.19
CA SER A 197 5.48 22.19 -7.04
C SER A 197 5.99 20.85 -6.49
N VAL A 198 5.80 19.75 -7.24
CA VAL A 198 6.28 18.42 -6.83
C VAL A 198 7.79 18.24 -7.04
N PRO A 199 8.45 17.33 -6.30
CA PRO A 199 9.86 17.00 -6.54
C PRO A 199 10.10 16.44 -7.96
N PRO A 200 11.29 16.66 -8.53
CA PRO A 200 11.64 16.08 -9.84
C PRO A 200 11.53 14.54 -9.84
N GLY A 201 10.88 14.00 -10.88
CA GLY A 201 10.67 12.55 -11.02
C GLY A 201 9.54 11.99 -10.15
N PHE A 202 8.67 12.84 -9.62
CA PHE A 202 7.53 12.43 -8.80
C PHE A 202 6.53 11.55 -9.56
N GLU A 203 6.49 11.63 -10.88
CA GLU A 203 5.69 10.72 -11.73
C GLU A 203 6.06 9.25 -11.57
N ASP A 204 7.31 8.96 -11.16
CA ASP A 204 7.83 7.62 -10.90
C ASP A 204 7.70 7.21 -9.42
N ALA A 205 7.20 8.09 -8.55
CA ALA A 205 7.13 7.84 -7.11
C ALA A 205 6.17 6.71 -6.75
N ILE A 206 6.62 5.85 -5.83
CA ILE A 206 5.85 4.72 -5.30
C ILE A 206 5.68 4.75 -3.78
N GLY A 207 6.37 5.66 -3.09
CA GLY A 207 6.36 5.81 -1.64
C GLY A 207 7.51 6.67 -1.15
N TRP A 208 7.66 6.73 0.16
CA TRP A 208 8.67 7.50 0.84
C TRP A 208 9.39 6.65 1.88
N VAL A 209 10.59 7.07 2.28
CA VAL A 209 11.18 6.63 3.54
C VAL A 209 10.69 7.59 4.61
N GLY A 210 9.83 7.09 5.48
CA GLY A 210 9.29 7.82 6.62
C GLY A 210 10.23 7.76 7.84
N PRO A 211 10.08 8.69 8.78
CA PRO A 211 10.77 8.62 10.05
C PRO A 211 10.30 7.37 10.82
N ALA A 212 11.24 6.64 11.43
CA ALA A 212 10.91 5.65 12.44
C ALA A 212 10.95 6.32 13.81
N GLU A 213 9.96 6.07 14.65
CA GLU A 213 10.00 6.48 16.05
C GLU A 213 11.02 5.65 16.82
N ASP A 214 11.52 6.20 17.95
CA ASP A 214 12.49 5.50 18.80
C ASP A 214 11.91 4.16 19.31
N GLY A 215 12.52 3.05 18.90
CA GLY A 215 12.09 1.70 19.26
C GLY A 215 10.99 1.10 18.39
N GLU A 216 10.52 1.80 17.39
CA GLU A 216 9.59 1.26 16.41
C GLU A 216 10.31 0.28 15.46
N PRO A 217 9.80 -0.95 15.29
CA PRO A 217 10.40 -1.88 14.34
C PRO A 217 10.20 -1.40 12.91
N PRO A 218 11.17 -1.63 12.01
CA PRO A 218 11.01 -1.30 10.59
C PRO A 218 9.79 -1.96 9.98
N HIS A 219 8.99 -1.19 9.23
CA HIS A 219 7.76 -1.68 8.61
C HIS A 219 7.35 -0.83 7.40
N TRP A 220 6.50 -1.41 6.55
CA TRP A 220 5.79 -0.68 5.50
C TRP A 220 4.48 -0.17 6.06
N HIS A 221 4.32 1.13 6.10
CA HIS A 221 3.14 1.82 6.61
C HIS A 221 2.20 2.20 5.46
N VAL A 222 0.92 1.86 5.57
CA VAL A 222 -0.08 2.13 4.53
C VAL A 222 -0.81 3.43 4.80
N THR A 223 -0.90 4.26 3.75
CA THR A 223 -1.63 5.53 3.75
C THR A 223 -2.81 5.47 2.78
N PHE A 224 -4.00 5.83 3.26
CA PHE A 224 -5.20 6.02 2.44
C PHE A 224 -5.47 7.51 2.23
N ALA A 225 -5.76 7.88 0.98
CA ALA A 225 -6.23 9.22 0.69
C ALA A 225 -7.65 9.43 1.24
N VAL A 226 -7.93 10.62 1.76
CA VAL A 226 -9.26 10.98 2.25
C VAL A 226 -9.64 12.39 1.80
N ALA A 227 -10.94 12.67 1.69
CA ALA A 227 -11.44 13.99 1.30
C ALA A 227 -11.33 15.00 2.44
N ASP A 228 -11.56 14.56 3.67
CA ASP A 228 -11.47 15.34 4.90
C ASP A 228 -10.88 14.48 6.02
N ARG A 229 -9.70 14.90 6.51
CA ARG A 229 -8.96 14.22 7.58
C ARG A 229 -9.73 14.22 8.90
N ASP A 230 -10.36 15.34 9.26
CA ASP A 230 -11.03 15.49 10.54
C ASP A 230 -12.34 14.69 10.58
N GLU A 231 -13.08 14.69 9.47
CA GLU A 231 -14.29 13.84 9.33
C GLU A 231 -13.91 12.35 9.40
N THR A 232 -12.85 11.94 8.69
CA THR A 232 -12.38 10.54 8.71
C THR A 232 -11.94 10.12 10.10
N ALA A 233 -11.19 10.96 10.81
CA ALA A 233 -10.76 10.71 12.19
C ALA A 233 -11.96 10.60 13.15
N ALA A 234 -12.98 11.46 13.00
CA ALA A 234 -14.20 11.40 13.79
C ALA A 234 -15.01 10.12 13.51
N LEU A 235 -15.13 9.70 12.25
CA LEU A 235 -15.78 8.43 11.87
C LEU A 235 -15.03 7.24 12.46
N ALA A 236 -13.70 7.23 12.38
CA ALA A 236 -12.89 6.16 12.97
C ALA A 236 -13.14 6.03 14.48
N ALA A 237 -13.14 7.15 15.22
CA ALA A 237 -13.42 7.16 16.64
C ALA A 237 -14.86 6.70 16.97
N GLN A 238 -15.86 7.08 16.17
CA GLN A 238 -17.25 6.65 16.33
C GLN A 238 -17.43 5.14 16.11
N HIS A 239 -16.59 4.54 15.26
CA HIS A 239 -16.64 3.11 14.95
C HIS A 239 -15.62 2.28 15.75
N GLY A 240 -15.10 2.81 16.86
CA GLY A 240 -14.26 2.09 17.82
C GLY A 240 -12.76 2.09 17.50
N GLY A 241 -12.31 2.86 16.51
CA GLY A 241 -10.90 3.14 16.28
C GLY A 241 -10.35 4.20 17.23
N GLU A 242 -9.03 4.32 17.26
CA GLU A 242 -8.31 5.31 18.06
C GLU A 242 -7.49 6.21 17.14
N VAL A 243 -7.60 7.53 17.30
CA VAL A 243 -6.74 8.51 16.62
C VAL A 243 -5.47 8.66 17.45
N LEU A 244 -4.34 8.19 16.95
CA LEU A 244 -3.05 8.21 17.63
C LEU A 244 -2.35 9.56 17.49
N ALA A 245 -2.42 10.14 16.28
CA ALA A 245 -1.83 11.45 15.97
C ALA A 245 -2.68 12.15 14.91
N ALA A 246 -2.62 13.48 14.89
CA ALA A 246 -3.17 14.29 13.82
C ALA A 246 -2.22 15.47 13.56
N GLU A 247 -1.82 15.64 12.30
CA GLU A 247 -0.80 16.60 11.90
C GLU A 247 -1.27 17.43 10.71
N ASP A 248 -0.90 18.70 10.70
CA ASP A 248 -1.10 19.63 9.60
C ASP A 248 0.24 19.93 8.95
N GLY A 249 0.58 19.17 7.90
CA GLY A 249 1.79 19.34 7.12
C GLY A 249 1.62 20.35 5.97
N GLU A 250 2.72 20.65 5.30
CA GLU A 250 2.74 21.59 4.16
C GLU A 250 1.93 21.07 2.96
N TRP A 251 1.94 19.75 2.72
CA TRP A 251 1.33 19.09 1.56
C TRP A 251 0.10 18.26 1.89
N ALA A 252 -0.07 17.92 3.14
CA ALA A 252 -1.15 17.05 3.58
C ALA A 252 -1.50 17.29 5.05
N ARG A 253 -2.79 17.11 5.35
CA ARG A 253 -3.27 16.94 6.72
C ARG A 253 -3.46 15.45 6.97
N THR A 254 -2.83 14.91 7.99
CA THR A 254 -2.83 13.47 8.26
C THR A 254 -3.44 13.13 9.60
N ALA A 255 -4.00 11.93 9.71
CA ALA A 255 -4.37 11.30 10.97
C ALA A 255 -3.86 9.86 10.97
N THR A 256 -3.05 9.51 11.95
CA THR A 256 -2.66 8.13 12.22
C THR A 256 -3.73 7.48 13.07
N ILE A 257 -4.30 6.40 12.58
CA ILE A 257 -5.49 5.75 13.15
C ILE A 257 -5.18 4.29 13.42
N ARG A 258 -5.52 3.82 14.63
CA ARG A 258 -5.57 2.41 14.97
C ARG A 258 -6.99 1.91 14.84
N ASP A 259 -7.20 0.84 14.07
CA ASP A 259 -8.50 0.19 13.96
C ASP A 259 -8.89 -0.58 15.26
N PRO A 260 -10.14 -1.03 15.39
CA PRO A 260 -10.59 -1.73 16.62
C PRO A 260 -9.87 -3.04 16.93
N GLN A 261 -9.13 -3.61 15.97
CA GLN A 261 -8.39 -4.86 16.12
C GLN A 261 -6.86 -4.63 16.20
N GLY A 262 -6.43 -3.36 16.22
CA GLY A 262 -5.05 -2.97 16.49
C GLY A 262 -4.21 -2.56 15.29
N ALA A 263 -4.71 -2.69 14.06
CA ALA A 263 -3.95 -2.28 12.87
C ALA A 263 -3.87 -0.75 12.75
N VAL A 264 -2.71 -0.27 12.34
CA VAL A 264 -2.44 1.15 12.19
C VAL A 264 -2.34 1.52 10.70
N PHE A 265 -2.94 2.64 10.33
CA PHE A 265 -2.85 3.25 9.00
C PHE A 265 -2.91 4.77 9.11
N THR A 266 -2.51 5.48 8.06
CA THR A 266 -2.67 6.93 7.96
C THR A 266 -3.80 7.29 7.00
N ALA A 267 -4.68 8.18 7.43
CA ALA A 267 -5.63 8.90 6.58
C ALA A 267 -4.99 10.24 6.18
N SER A 268 -4.81 10.48 4.87
CA SER A 268 -4.11 11.64 4.34
C SER A 268 -5.01 12.47 3.42
N GLN A 269 -5.27 13.70 3.81
CA GLN A 269 -5.95 14.70 3.00
C GLN A 269 -4.90 15.56 2.30
N PHE A 270 -4.85 15.52 0.97
CA PHE A 270 -3.94 16.35 0.19
C PHE A 270 -4.37 17.83 0.25
N THR A 271 -3.44 18.68 0.66
CA THR A 271 -3.63 20.13 0.77
C THR A 271 -2.39 20.82 0.19
N PRO A 272 -2.30 20.98 -1.15
CA PRO A 272 -1.12 21.58 -1.76
C PRO A 272 -0.94 23.04 -1.26
N PRO A 273 0.31 23.49 -1.07
CA PRO A 273 0.60 24.90 -0.77
C PRO A 273 0.09 25.81 -1.90
N GLU A 274 -0.35 27.03 -1.53
CA GLU A 274 -0.84 28.06 -2.47
C GLU A 274 0.28 28.61 -3.37
#